data_159181b02428a6d96ecaa0f54aff4506
#
_entry.id   159181b02428a6d96ecaa0f54aff4506
#
_cell.length_a   1.000
_cell.length_b   1.000
_cell.length_c   1.000
_cell.angle_alpha   90.00
_cell.angle_beta   90.00
_cell.angle_gamma   90.00
#
_symmetry.space_group_name_H-M   'P 1'
#
loop_
_entity.id
_entity.type
_entity.pdbx_description
1 polymer ?
#
loop_
_entity_poly.entity_id
_entity_poly.type
_entity_poly.pdbx_seq_one_letter_code
_entity_poly.pdbx_strand_id
1 'polypeptide(L)'
;STISLGKENWAEGASTVAIGFKNHAAGGGSTALGQENVSWGTTNFTAGYQNVAGDTSQGVGSGGSATAMGKYNVASADASMALNRATTATNQAATSMGLGTTADNVGMLAVGVNNASGAGDTSANYYYVDGAYTGSNPGVAFVVGNGDINSSNGRAGDNPSNAFVVNYDGSATLAGDLTVNSDMRLKSNIVTLGSTLSKLLLIDGKSYTMKSNEAI
;
A
#
# COMPACT_ATOMS: atom_id res chain seq x y z
N SER A 1 -23.83 -22.11 -11.80
CA SER A 1 -24.82 -21.04 -12.01
C SER A 1 -24.12 -19.71 -12.14
N THR A 2 -24.58 -18.87 -13.06
CA THR A 2 -24.09 -17.52 -13.30
C THR A 2 -25.25 -16.53 -13.20
N ILE A 3 -24.97 -15.30 -12.81
CA ILE A 3 -25.93 -14.21 -12.78
C ILE A 3 -25.40 -13.10 -13.68
N SER A 4 -26.16 -12.72 -14.70
CA SER A 4 -25.91 -11.55 -15.54
C SER A 4 -27.15 -10.68 -15.55
N LEU A 5 -27.10 -9.48 -14.93
CA LEU A 5 -28.23 -8.59 -14.80
C LEU A 5 -27.88 -7.17 -15.25
N GLY A 6 -28.67 -6.63 -16.17
CA GLY A 6 -28.45 -5.30 -16.74
C GLY A 6 -28.10 -5.37 -18.22
N LYS A 7 -27.18 -4.50 -18.69
CA LYS A 7 -26.86 -4.38 -20.11
C LYS A 7 -25.40 -4.72 -20.41
N GLU A 8 -25.17 -5.55 -21.41
CA GLU A 8 -23.85 -5.91 -21.92
C GLU A 8 -22.90 -6.50 -20.84
N ASN A 9 -23.45 -7.19 -19.83
CA ASN A 9 -22.65 -7.87 -18.84
C ASN A 9 -22.27 -9.28 -19.32
N TRP A 10 -21.10 -9.73 -18.92
CA TRP A 10 -20.54 -11.02 -19.29
C TRP A 10 -20.09 -11.81 -18.04
N ALA A 11 -20.80 -12.90 -17.74
CA ALA A 11 -20.55 -13.79 -16.62
C ALA A 11 -20.16 -15.17 -17.17
N GLU A 12 -18.88 -15.50 -17.27
CA GLU A 12 -18.37 -16.70 -17.94
C GLU A 12 -18.00 -17.84 -16.98
N GLY A 13 -17.35 -17.51 -15.88
CA GLY A 13 -16.87 -18.49 -14.92
C GLY A 13 -17.99 -19.21 -14.17
N ALA A 14 -17.68 -20.32 -13.51
CA ALA A 14 -18.60 -21.01 -12.65
C ALA A 14 -18.96 -20.15 -11.42
N SER A 15 -20.25 -20.01 -11.09
CA SER A 15 -20.74 -19.27 -9.94
C SER A 15 -20.36 -17.78 -9.94
N THR A 16 -20.35 -17.14 -11.11
CA THR A 16 -20.01 -15.72 -11.27
C THR A 16 -21.24 -14.83 -11.22
N VAL A 17 -21.02 -13.56 -10.87
CA VAL A 17 -22.04 -12.52 -10.83
C VAL A 17 -21.54 -11.27 -11.58
N ALA A 18 -22.28 -10.82 -12.60
CA ALA A 18 -22.04 -9.58 -13.34
C ALA A 18 -23.32 -8.74 -13.36
N ILE A 19 -23.33 -7.60 -12.66
CA ILE A 19 -24.53 -6.75 -12.53
C ILE A 19 -24.20 -5.30 -12.87
N GLY A 20 -24.99 -4.70 -13.78
CA GLY A 20 -24.87 -3.31 -14.18
C GLY A 20 -24.67 -3.13 -15.67
N PHE A 21 -23.60 -2.45 -16.10
CA PHE A 21 -23.32 -2.15 -17.49
C PHE A 21 -21.89 -2.53 -17.89
N LYS A 22 -21.75 -3.38 -18.89
CA LYS A 22 -20.45 -3.82 -19.44
C LYS A 22 -19.47 -4.42 -18.39
N ASN A 23 -19.98 -5.11 -17.39
CA ASN A 23 -19.13 -5.79 -16.43
C ASN A 23 -18.71 -7.17 -16.94
N HIS A 24 -17.52 -7.61 -16.64
CA HIS A 24 -16.99 -8.92 -17.02
C HIS A 24 -16.53 -9.69 -15.77
N ALA A 25 -17.24 -10.74 -15.40
CA ALA A 25 -16.89 -11.69 -14.36
C ALA A 25 -16.42 -13.00 -15.00
N ALA A 26 -15.10 -13.18 -15.19
CA ALA A 26 -14.51 -14.29 -15.94
C ALA A 26 -14.04 -15.44 -15.05
N GLY A 27 -13.41 -15.17 -13.94
CA GLY A 27 -12.90 -16.22 -13.04
C GLY A 27 -13.97 -16.85 -12.19
N GLY A 28 -13.82 -18.13 -11.84
CA GLY A 28 -14.80 -18.87 -11.04
C GLY A 28 -15.05 -18.23 -9.68
N GLY A 29 -16.34 -18.08 -9.29
CA GLY A 29 -16.73 -17.42 -8.05
C GLY A 29 -16.55 -15.91 -8.04
N SER A 30 -16.15 -15.28 -9.14
CA SER A 30 -15.90 -13.85 -9.19
C SER A 30 -17.17 -13.01 -9.30
N THR A 31 -17.09 -11.76 -8.86
CA THR A 31 -18.20 -10.81 -8.86
C THR A 31 -17.78 -9.47 -9.44
N ALA A 32 -18.55 -8.92 -10.38
CA ALA A 32 -18.33 -7.61 -10.98
C ALA A 32 -19.63 -6.78 -10.94
N LEU A 33 -19.62 -5.66 -10.20
CA LEU A 33 -20.79 -4.82 -9.95
C LEU A 33 -20.54 -3.37 -10.38
N GLY A 34 -21.47 -2.79 -11.11
CA GLY A 34 -21.43 -1.38 -11.52
C GLY A 34 -21.22 -1.21 -13.01
N GLN A 35 -20.16 -0.50 -13.44
CA GLN A 35 -19.92 -0.22 -14.85
C GLN A 35 -18.48 -0.54 -15.25
N GLU A 36 -18.35 -1.31 -16.34
CA GLU A 36 -17.05 -1.61 -16.97
C GLU A 36 -16.00 -2.21 -16.02
N ASN A 37 -16.45 -2.98 -15.02
CA ASN A 37 -15.55 -3.66 -14.11
C ASN A 37 -15.15 -5.03 -14.65
N VAL A 38 -13.92 -5.47 -14.36
CA VAL A 38 -13.38 -6.76 -14.77
C VAL A 38 -12.89 -7.55 -13.56
N SER A 39 -13.49 -8.72 -13.31
CA SER A 39 -13.08 -9.70 -12.30
C SER A 39 -12.51 -10.93 -13.00
N TRP A 40 -11.17 -10.94 -13.21
CA TRP A 40 -10.51 -11.94 -14.03
C TRP A 40 -10.05 -13.17 -13.26
N GLY A 41 -9.59 -13.00 -12.03
CA GLY A 41 -9.12 -14.11 -11.19
C GLY A 41 -10.24 -14.84 -10.47
N THR A 42 -9.92 -15.98 -9.87
CA THR A 42 -10.85 -16.78 -9.07
C THR A 42 -11.25 -16.06 -7.80
N THR A 43 -12.54 -16.03 -7.46
CA THR A 43 -13.12 -15.39 -6.28
C THR A 43 -12.83 -13.88 -6.14
N ASN A 44 -12.55 -13.21 -7.23
CA ASN A 44 -12.29 -11.78 -7.25
C ASN A 44 -13.57 -10.96 -7.08
N PHE A 45 -13.41 -9.77 -6.54
CA PHE A 45 -14.49 -8.82 -6.37
C PHE A 45 -14.14 -7.46 -6.96
N THR A 46 -14.99 -6.96 -7.86
CA THR A 46 -14.91 -5.58 -8.35
C THR A 46 -16.23 -4.86 -8.15
N ALA A 47 -16.17 -3.59 -7.74
CA ALA A 47 -17.36 -2.75 -7.60
C ALA A 47 -17.06 -1.29 -7.91
N GLY A 48 -17.94 -0.65 -8.70
CA GLY A 48 -17.83 0.76 -9.06
C GLY A 48 -17.66 0.98 -10.56
N TYR A 49 -16.62 1.71 -10.96
CA TYR A 49 -16.39 2.09 -12.35
C TYR A 49 -14.97 1.78 -12.82
N GLN A 50 -14.87 0.94 -13.85
CA GLN A 50 -13.60 0.57 -14.50
C GLN A 50 -12.52 0.07 -13.53
N ASN A 51 -12.91 -0.81 -12.60
CA ASN A 51 -11.98 -1.49 -11.72
C ASN A 51 -11.58 -2.85 -12.31
N VAL A 52 -10.36 -3.29 -12.03
CA VAL A 52 -9.82 -4.58 -12.46
C VAL A 52 -9.32 -5.35 -11.25
N ALA A 53 -9.79 -6.58 -11.07
CA ALA A 53 -9.28 -7.53 -10.10
C ALA A 53 -8.79 -8.79 -10.81
N GLY A 54 -7.57 -9.23 -10.51
CA GLY A 54 -6.84 -10.29 -11.19
C GLY A 54 -5.96 -9.78 -12.32
N ASP A 55 -5.03 -10.62 -12.75
CA ASP A 55 -4.09 -10.31 -13.83
C ASP A 55 -4.68 -10.70 -15.19
N THR A 56 -5.10 -9.70 -15.96
CA THR A 56 -5.66 -9.90 -17.30
C THR A 56 -4.63 -10.34 -18.35
N SER A 57 -3.33 -10.24 -18.05
CA SER A 57 -2.24 -10.68 -18.92
C SER A 57 -1.92 -12.18 -18.77
N GLN A 58 -2.32 -12.76 -17.66
CA GLN A 58 -2.21 -14.19 -17.38
C GLN A 58 -3.53 -14.90 -17.72
N GLY A 59 -3.58 -16.19 -17.62
CA GLY A 59 -4.81 -16.95 -17.84
C GLY A 59 -5.91 -16.60 -16.83
N VAL A 60 -7.17 -16.86 -17.18
CA VAL A 60 -8.31 -16.73 -16.25
C VAL A 60 -8.04 -17.54 -14.98
N GLY A 61 -8.16 -16.90 -13.82
CA GLY A 61 -7.86 -17.50 -12.52
C GLY A 61 -6.61 -16.94 -11.84
N SER A 62 -5.78 -16.17 -12.56
CA SER A 62 -4.61 -15.51 -11.97
C SER A 62 -5.02 -14.32 -11.10
N GLY A 63 -4.28 -14.08 -10.02
CA GLY A 63 -4.60 -13.04 -9.04
C GLY A 63 -5.91 -13.35 -8.33
N GLY A 64 -6.05 -14.52 -7.71
CA GLY A 64 -7.25 -14.93 -7.00
C GLY A 64 -7.52 -14.14 -5.73
N SER A 65 -8.81 -14.07 -5.31
CA SER A 65 -9.25 -13.36 -4.09
C SER A 65 -8.88 -11.87 -4.04
N ALA A 66 -8.60 -11.26 -5.20
CA ALA A 66 -8.31 -9.83 -5.27
C ALA A 66 -9.58 -8.98 -5.20
N THR A 67 -9.46 -7.77 -4.63
CA THR A 67 -10.56 -6.83 -4.49
C THR A 67 -10.20 -5.46 -5.08
N ALA A 68 -11.01 -4.95 -6.00
CA ALA A 68 -10.86 -3.60 -6.53
C ALA A 68 -12.17 -2.83 -6.47
N MET A 69 -12.24 -1.78 -5.65
CA MET A 69 -13.48 -1.02 -5.40
C MET A 69 -13.28 0.47 -5.55
N GLY A 70 -14.21 1.12 -6.25
CA GLY A 70 -14.23 2.56 -6.48
C GLY A 70 -14.12 2.90 -7.94
N LYS A 71 -13.06 3.62 -8.35
CA LYS A 71 -12.92 4.09 -9.73
C LYS A 71 -11.49 3.93 -10.24
N TYR A 72 -11.31 3.20 -11.34
CA TYR A 72 -10.02 2.99 -12.00
C TYR A 72 -8.98 2.24 -11.15
N ASN A 73 -9.39 1.39 -10.24
CA ASN A 73 -8.48 0.65 -9.38
C ASN A 73 -8.03 -0.67 -10.02
N VAL A 74 -6.81 -1.08 -9.73
CA VAL A 74 -6.23 -2.33 -10.22
C VAL A 74 -5.66 -3.12 -9.04
N ALA A 75 -6.21 -4.31 -8.80
CA ALA A 75 -5.70 -5.29 -7.84
C ALA A 75 -5.31 -6.55 -8.61
N SER A 76 -4.05 -6.66 -9.07
CA SER A 76 -3.66 -7.69 -10.05
C SER A 76 -3.10 -8.96 -9.44
N ALA A 77 -2.66 -8.94 -8.18
CA ALA A 77 -2.06 -10.10 -7.54
C ALA A 77 -3.02 -10.82 -6.59
N ASP A 78 -2.63 -12.02 -6.17
CA ASP A 78 -3.39 -12.85 -5.24
C ASP A 78 -3.62 -12.15 -3.90
N ALA A 79 -4.85 -12.18 -3.40
CA ALA A 79 -5.29 -11.53 -2.16
C ALA A 79 -4.98 -10.01 -2.10
N SER A 80 -4.70 -9.36 -3.23
CA SER A 80 -4.43 -7.92 -3.26
C SER A 80 -5.71 -7.08 -3.16
N MET A 81 -5.58 -5.82 -2.68
CA MET A 81 -6.70 -4.93 -2.49
C MET A 81 -6.39 -3.50 -2.99
N ALA A 82 -7.24 -2.96 -3.87
CA ALA A 82 -7.11 -1.61 -4.42
C ALA A 82 -8.42 -0.84 -4.23
N LEU A 83 -8.38 0.23 -3.43
CA LEU A 83 -9.58 0.94 -3.00
C LEU A 83 -9.50 2.44 -3.30
N ASN A 84 -10.64 3.04 -3.57
CA ASN A 84 -10.93 4.45 -3.83
C ASN A 84 -10.70 4.86 -5.28
N ARG A 85 -9.61 5.54 -5.65
CA ARG A 85 -9.47 6.07 -7.01
C ARG A 85 -8.08 5.91 -7.59
N ALA A 86 -7.99 5.25 -8.74
CA ALA A 86 -6.75 5.05 -9.49
C ALA A 86 -5.61 4.45 -8.66
N THR A 87 -5.97 3.57 -7.71
CA THR A 87 -5.02 2.86 -6.87
C THR A 87 -4.58 1.56 -7.51
N THR A 88 -3.38 1.11 -7.22
CA THR A 88 -2.79 -0.08 -7.83
C THR A 88 -2.15 -0.97 -6.76
N ALA A 89 -2.52 -2.24 -6.70
CA ALA A 89 -1.92 -3.25 -5.84
C ALA A 89 -1.44 -4.43 -6.71
N THR A 90 -0.12 -4.56 -6.89
CA THR A 90 0.48 -5.47 -7.88
C THR A 90 1.16 -6.68 -7.29
N ASN A 91 1.31 -6.76 -5.98
CA ASN A 91 1.92 -7.90 -5.31
C ASN A 91 0.97 -8.59 -4.33
N GLN A 92 1.30 -9.84 -4.01
CA GLN A 92 0.50 -10.70 -3.13
C GLN A 92 0.21 -10.02 -1.80
N ALA A 93 -1.06 -10.06 -1.36
CA ALA A 93 -1.55 -9.46 -0.13
C ALA A 93 -1.29 -7.94 0.01
N ALA A 94 -0.88 -7.26 -1.06
CA ALA A 94 -0.68 -5.82 -1.06
C ALA A 94 -2.01 -5.07 -0.98
N THR A 95 -2.04 -3.97 -0.25
CA THR A 95 -3.21 -3.10 -0.11
C THR A 95 -2.86 -1.67 -0.50
N SER A 96 -3.58 -1.11 -1.46
CA SER A 96 -3.44 0.28 -1.91
C SER A 96 -4.74 1.03 -1.71
N MET A 97 -4.70 2.18 -1.01
CA MET A 97 -5.89 2.94 -0.64
C MET A 97 -5.65 4.45 -0.72
N GLY A 98 -6.54 5.15 -1.42
CA GLY A 98 -6.44 6.61 -1.55
C GLY A 98 -6.60 7.10 -2.98
N LEU A 99 -5.75 8.03 -3.41
CA LEU A 99 -5.76 8.59 -4.75
C LEU A 99 -4.42 8.34 -5.44
N GLY A 100 -4.40 7.50 -6.46
CA GLY A 100 -3.19 7.22 -7.25
C GLY A 100 -2.08 6.54 -6.45
N THR A 101 -2.41 5.86 -5.35
CA THR A 101 -1.41 5.12 -4.57
C THR A 101 -1.07 3.80 -5.23
N THR A 102 0.16 3.35 -5.02
CA THR A 102 0.68 2.06 -5.52
C THR A 102 1.29 1.25 -4.38
N ALA A 103 0.84 0.01 -4.22
CA ALA A 103 1.40 -0.98 -3.33
C ALA A 103 2.03 -2.10 -4.17
N ASP A 104 3.36 -2.09 -4.29
CA ASP A 104 4.14 -2.92 -5.20
C ASP A 104 5.10 -3.91 -4.50
N ASN A 105 4.97 -4.05 -3.18
CA ASN A 105 5.65 -5.09 -2.40
C ASN A 105 4.64 -6.06 -1.79
N VAL A 106 5.07 -7.29 -1.53
CA VAL A 106 4.25 -8.33 -0.87
C VAL A 106 3.82 -7.84 0.51
N GLY A 107 2.52 -7.91 0.80
CA GLY A 107 1.95 -7.47 2.09
C GLY A 107 2.04 -5.97 2.37
N MET A 108 2.50 -5.15 1.44
CA MET A 108 2.62 -3.69 1.60
C MET A 108 1.27 -3.02 1.76
N LEU A 109 1.20 -2.04 2.65
CA LEU A 109 0.08 -1.11 2.76
C LEU A 109 0.52 0.29 2.28
N ALA A 110 -0.08 0.77 1.19
CA ALA A 110 0.08 2.13 0.69
C ALA A 110 -1.19 2.95 0.89
N VAL A 111 -1.09 4.12 1.53
CA VAL A 111 -2.22 5.02 1.77
C VAL A 111 -1.89 6.46 1.39
N GLY A 112 -2.92 7.29 1.23
CA GLY A 112 -2.75 8.72 0.98
C GLY A 112 -2.90 9.10 -0.48
N VAL A 113 -1.99 9.91 -0.99
CA VAL A 113 -2.05 10.47 -2.35
C VAL A 113 -0.72 10.25 -3.06
N ASN A 114 -0.78 9.64 -4.26
CA ASN A 114 0.32 9.57 -5.22
C ASN A 114 1.70 9.31 -4.56
N ASN A 115 1.84 8.18 -3.88
CA ASN A 115 3.11 7.78 -3.29
C ASN A 115 4.14 7.45 -4.37
N ALA A 116 5.41 7.72 -4.09
CA ALA A 116 6.49 7.20 -4.91
C ALA A 116 6.54 5.67 -4.75
N SER A 117 6.33 4.97 -5.86
CA SER A 117 6.47 3.51 -5.97
C SER A 117 7.93 3.13 -6.24
N GLY A 118 8.29 1.88 -6.02
CA GLY A 118 9.64 1.40 -6.30
C GLY A 118 10.72 1.82 -5.27
N ALA A 119 10.32 2.28 -4.10
CA ALA A 119 11.24 2.54 -2.99
C ALA A 119 11.81 1.24 -2.38
N GLY A 120 11.34 0.08 -2.82
CA GLY A 120 11.85 -1.24 -2.49
C GLY A 120 12.19 -2.03 -3.75
N ASP A 121 12.99 -3.07 -3.61
CA ASP A 121 13.29 -3.99 -4.71
C ASP A 121 12.04 -4.78 -5.09
N THR A 122 11.40 -4.41 -6.20
CA THR A 122 10.23 -5.10 -6.75
C THR A 122 10.57 -6.51 -7.26
N SER A 123 11.85 -6.83 -7.42
CA SER A 123 12.34 -8.13 -7.87
C SER A 123 12.57 -9.13 -6.75
N ALA A 124 12.59 -8.69 -5.51
CA ALA A 124 12.80 -9.56 -4.37
C ALA A 124 11.46 -10.00 -3.78
N ASN A 125 11.13 -11.25 -3.97
CA ASN A 125 10.10 -11.94 -3.21
C ASN A 125 10.56 -12.04 -1.75
N TYR A 126 10.30 -11.00 -0.95
CA TYR A 126 10.59 -11.05 0.47
C TYR A 126 9.54 -11.92 1.16
N TYR A 127 9.87 -13.17 1.34
CA TYR A 127 9.17 -14.04 2.25
C TYR A 127 9.90 -14.03 3.59
N TYR A 128 9.17 -13.83 4.68
CA TYR A 128 9.66 -14.16 5.99
C TYR A 128 9.64 -15.68 6.12
N VAL A 129 10.79 -16.31 5.98
CA VAL A 129 10.96 -17.75 6.15
C VAL A 129 11.92 -17.97 7.31
N ASP A 130 11.46 -18.73 8.30
CA ASP A 130 12.27 -19.18 9.45
C ASP A 130 12.99 -18.08 10.25
N GLY A 131 12.36 -16.90 10.39
CA GLY A 131 12.92 -15.82 11.21
C GLY A 131 13.96 -14.94 10.52
N ALA A 132 14.16 -15.07 9.21
CA ALA A 132 15.08 -14.25 8.45
C ALA A 132 14.43 -13.65 7.19
N TYR A 133 14.78 -12.40 6.89
CA TYR A 133 14.49 -11.79 5.58
C TYR A 133 15.55 -12.23 4.58
N THR A 134 15.13 -12.80 3.46
CA THR A 134 16.06 -13.16 2.37
C THR A 134 16.07 -12.05 1.33
N GLY A 135 17.10 -11.21 1.31
CA GLY A 135 17.28 -10.16 0.31
C GLY A 135 18.15 -9.01 0.82
N SER A 136 18.79 -8.29 -0.10
CA SER A 136 19.75 -7.22 0.20
C SER A 136 19.11 -5.83 0.35
N ASN A 137 17.80 -5.69 0.12
CA ASN A 137 17.09 -4.42 0.26
C ASN A 137 15.73 -4.68 0.93
N PRO A 138 15.47 -4.12 2.11
CA PRO A 138 14.20 -4.31 2.79
C PRO A 138 13.08 -3.65 1.98
N GLY A 139 12.10 -4.44 1.53
CA GLY A 139 10.92 -3.92 0.87
C GLY A 139 10.11 -3.02 1.79
N VAL A 140 9.29 -2.16 1.20
CA VAL A 140 8.39 -1.27 1.94
C VAL A 140 7.21 -2.08 2.50
N ALA A 141 7.00 -1.99 3.81
CA ALA A 141 5.84 -2.57 4.50
C ALA A 141 4.66 -1.60 4.56
N PHE A 142 4.94 -0.32 4.79
CA PHE A 142 3.92 0.72 4.89
C PHE A 142 4.41 2.05 4.32
N VAL A 143 3.54 2.72 3.55
CA VAL A 143 3.83 4.06 3.03
C VAL A 143 2.61 4.98 3.13
N VAL A 144 2.87 6.24 3.48
CA VAL A 144 1.92 7.34 3.35
C VAL A 144 2.38 8.25 2.22
N GLY A 145 1.65 8.23 1.10
CA GLY A 145 1.88 9.13 -0.02
C GLY A 145 1.39 10.54 0.27
N ASN A 146 2.16 11.53 -0.15
CA ASN A 146 1.80 12.95 -0.13
C ASN A 146 2.17 13.66 -1.44
N GLY A 147 2.22 12.91 -2.53
CA GLY A 147 2.48 13.45 -3.86
C GLY A 147 1.35 14.37 -4.35
N ASP A 148 1.56 14.98 -5.50
CA ASP A 148 0.64 15.95 -6.05
C ASP A 148 -0.63 15.33 -6.66
N ILE A 149 -1.64 16.17 -6.81
CA ILE A 149 -2.88 15.87 -7.51
C ILE A 149 -2.94 16.73 -8.75
N ASN A 150 -3.20 16.13 -9.90
CA ASN A 150 -3.50 16.87 -11.11
C ASN A 150 -4.86 17.58 -10.96
N SER A 151 -4.83 18.91 -10.81
CA SER A 151 -6.02 19.73 -10.55
C SER A 151 -7.04 19.71 -11.69
N SER A 152 -6.60 19.41 -12.92
CA SER A 152 -7.48 19.40 -14.10
C SER A 152 -8.39 18.17 -14.16
N ASN A 153 -7.98 17.03 -13.66
CA ASN A 153 -8.73 15.77 -13.75
C ASN A 153 -8.92 15.06 -12.39
N GLY A 154 -8.33 15.59 -11.32
CA GLY A 154 -8.39 15.03 -9.96
C GLY A 154 -7.79 13.62 -9.87
N ARG A 155 -6.78 13.29 -10.67
CA ARG A 155 -5.98 12.07 -10.61
C ARG A 155 -4.65 12.35 -9.90
N ALA A 156 -3.85 11.31 -9.68
CA ALA A 156 -2.46 11.49 -9.28
C ALA A 156 -1.74 12.40 -10.29
N GLY A 157 -0.92 13.30 -9.80
CA GLY A 157 -0.09 14.19 -10.62
C GLY A 157 1.23 13.50 -11.03
N ASP A 158 2.14 14.31 -11.56
CA ASP A 158 3.39 13.82 -12.13
C ASP A 158 4.53 13.73 -11.08
N ASN A 159 4.30 14.22 -9.86
CA ASN A 159 5.28 14.23 -8.80
C ASN A 159 4.84 13.32 -7.63
N PRO A 160 5.10 12.00 -7.70
CA PRO A 160 4.86 11.10 -6.60
C PRO A 160 5.82 11.39 -5.43
N SER A 161 5.33 11.29 -4.20
CA SER A 161 6.12 11.58 -3.01
C SER A 161 5.62 10.79 -1.79
N ASN A 162 6.53 10.52 -0.86
CA ASN A 162 6.25 9.80 0.38
C ASN A 162 6.47 10.71 1.60
N ALA A 163 5.45 10.88 2.43
CA ALA A 163 5.55 11.56 3.71
C ALA A 163 6.18 10.67 4.79
N PHE A 164 5.85 9.38 4.77
CA PHE A 164 6.32 8.41 5.75
C PHE A 164 6.46 7.04 5.09
N VAL A 165 7.57 6.37 5.38
CA VAL A 165 7.86 5.01 4.90
C VAL A 165 8.33 4.16 6.05
N VAL A 166 7.84 2.94 6.17
CA VAL A 166 8.34 1.89 7.06
C VAL A 166 8.74 0.68 6.22
N ASN A 167 9.93 0.19 6.42
CA ASN A 167 10.46 -0.98 5.73
C ASN A 167 10.27 -2.25 6.58
N TYR A 168 10.34 -3.42 5.94
CA TYR A 168 10.22 -4.71 6.64
C TYR A 168 11.38 -5.00 7.60
N ASP A 169 12.53 -4.34 7.47
CA ASP A 169 13.64 -4.43 8.44
C ASP A 169 13.43 -3.59 9.71
N GLY A 170 12.29 -2.90 9.81
CA GLY A 170 11.95 -2.02 10.93
C GLY A 170 12.52 -0.60 10.80
N SER A 171 13.27 -0.28 9.75
CA SER A 171 13.68 1.11 9.50
C SER A 171 12.50 1.96 9.06
N ALA A 172 12.51 3.25 9.39
CA ALA A 172 11.48 4.18 8.98
C ALA A 172 12.08 5.52 8.55
N THR A 173 11.43 6.16 7.57
CA THR A 173 11.80 7.50 7.07
C THR A 173 10.59 8.42 7.15
N LEU A 174 10.77 9.60 7.74
CA LEU A 174 9.83 10.71 7.73
C LEU A 174 10.40 11.81 6.84
N ALA A 175 9.64 12.31 5.88
CA ALA A 175 10.09 13.33 4.92
C ALA A 175 10.25 14.73 5.56
N GLY A 176 9.59 14.98 6.68
CA GLY A 176 9.66 16.23 7.43
C GLY A 176 10.17 16.04 8.85
N ASP A 177 10.10 17.08 9.65
CA ASP A 177 10.51 17.04 11.04
C ASP A 177 9.50 16.30 11.92
N LEU A 178 10.00 15.51 12.87
CA LEU A 178 9.19 14.93 13.93
C LEU A 178 9.02 15.95 15.05
N THR A 179 7.84 16.56 15.15
CA THR A 179 7.51 17.44 16.28
C THR A 179 7.13 16.63 17.50
N VAL A 180 8.03 16.57 18.46
CA VAL A 180 7.76 16.01 19.78
C VAL A 180 7.34 17.15 20.72
N ASN A 181 6.08 17.16 21.12
CA ASN A 181 5.57 18.16 22.05
C ASN A 181 6.22 18.01 23.42
N SER A 182 7.17 18.92 23.72
CA SER A 182 7.85 19.01 25.01
C SER A 182 7.58 20.36 25.69
N ASP A 183 6.39 20.92 25.47
CA ASP A 183 5.99 22.21 26.04
C ASP A 183 5.85 22.10 27.56
N MET A 184 6.44 23.07 28.26
CA MET A 184 6.37 23.17 29.72
C MET A 184 4.93 23.25 30.22
N ARG A 185 4.01 23.84 29.43
CA ARG A 185 2.58 23.93 29.75
C ARG A 185 1.85 22.59 29.80
N LEU A 186 2.43 21.56 29.17
CA LEU A 186 1.89 20.19 29.14
C LEU A 186 2.52 19.29 30.22
N LYS A 187 3.42 19.85 31.05
CA LYS A 187 4.12 19.12 32.10
C LYS A 187 3.64 19.56 33.46
N SER A 188 3.41 18.62 34.35
CA SER A 188 3.12 18.87 35.77
C SER A 188 4.34 18.49 36.63
N ASN A 189 4.38 19.02 37.85
CA ASN A 189 5.45 18.72 38.82
C ASN A 189 6.87 19.05 38.32
N ILE A 190 7.02 20.17 37.61
CA ILE A 190 8.34 20.62 37.18
C ILE A 190 9.04 21.18 38.41
N VAL A 191 10.10 20.53 38.83
CA VAL A 191 10.94 20.94 39.97
C VAL A 191 12.32 21.36 39.50
N THR A 192 12.89 22.34 40.16
CA THR A 192 14.28 22.77 39.90
C THR A 192 15.22 21.70 40.46
N LEU A 193 16.19 21.29 39.66
CA LEU A 193 17.17 20.30 40.05
C LEU A 193 18.22 20.82 41.05
N GLY A 194 18.10 22.08 41.46
CA GLY A 194 19.07 22.74 42.34
C GLY A 194 20.38 23.11 41.62
N SER A 195 21.46 23.24 42.37
CA SER A 195 22.77 23.54 41.81
C SER A 195 23.32 22.31 41.02
N THR A 196 23.26 22.39 39.68
CA THR A 196 23.67 21.32 38.79
C THR A 196 25.05 21.53 38.17
N LEU A 197 25.69 22.70 38.38
CA LEU A 197 26.95 23.07 37.73
C LEU A 197 28.06 22.03 38.02
N SER A 198 28.16 21.60 39.29
CA SER A 198 29.16 20.57 39.68
C SER A 198 28.93 19.23 39.02
N LYS A 199 27.67 18.87 38.73
CA LYS A 199 27.29 17.65 37.99
C LYS A 199 27.53 17.81 36.50
N LEU A 200 27.31 19.03 35.96
CA LEU A 200 27.56 19.34 34.55
C LEU A 200 29.04 19.24 34.21
N LEU A 201 29.92 19.65 35.11
CA LEU A 201 31.39 19.56 34.95
C LEU A 201 31.92 18.12 34.92
N LEU A 202 31.12 17.14 35.33
CA LEU A 202 31.44 15.72 35.26
C LEU A 202 31.00 15.06 33.95
N ILE A 203 30.28 15.80 33.08
CA ILE A 203 29.86 15.28 31.77
C ILE A 203 31.05 15.28 30.83
N ASP A 204 31.48 14.09 30.47
CA ASP A 204 32.54 13.89 29.47
C ASP A 204 31.91 13.72 28.09
N GLY A 205 32.08 14.70 27.23
CA GLY A 205 31.57 14.67 25.84
C GLY A 205 32.29 13.59 25.03
N LYS A 206 31.53 12.67 24.44
CA LYS A 206 32.08 11.62 23.57
C LYS A 206 31.70 11.89 22.12
N SER A 207 32.69 11.86 21.23
CA SER A 207 32.44 11.70 19.81
C SER A 207 32.43 10.19 19.47
N TYR A 208 31.61 9.80 18.52
CA TYR A 208 31.54 8.41 18.09
C TYR A 208 31.41 8.31 16.58
N THR A 209 31.87 7.20 16.04
CA THR A 209 31.57 6.79 14.67
C THR A 209 30.63 5.60 14.75
N MET A 210 29.57 5.61 13.96
CA MET A 210 28.68 4.46 13.88
C MET A 210 29.46 3.24 13.38
N LYS A 211 29.35 2.13 14.07
CA LYS A 211 29.86 0.86 13.56
C LYS A 211 29.10 0.55 12.27
N SER A 212 29.80 0.31 11.16
CA SER A 212 29.22 -0.33 10.00
C SER A 212 28.67 -1.68 10.47
N ASN A 213 27.44 -2.01 10.06
CA ASN A 213 26.70 -3.22 10.47
C ASN A 213 27.61 -4.47 10.35
N GLU A 214 28.34 -4.78 11.38
CA GLU A 214 28.78 -6.13 11.65
C GLU A 214 27.72 -6.75 12.53
N ALA A 215 27.15 -7.84 12.06
CA ALA A 215 26.00 -8.56 12.56
C ALA A 215 25.90 -8.60 14.10
N ILE A 216 24.73 -8.24 14.61
CA ILE A 216 24.24 -8.73 15.91
C ILE A 216 23.50 -10.04 15.67
#